data_dc66e73cd086407b595066700887697b
#
_entry.id   dc66e73cd086407b595066700887697b
#
_cell.length_a   1.000
_cell.length_b   1.000
_cell.length_c   1.000
_cell.angle_alpha   90.00
_cell.angle_beta   90.00
_cell.angle_gamma   90.00
#
_symmetry.space_group_name_H-M   'P 1'
#
loop_
_entity.id
_entity.type
_entity.pdbx_description
1 polymer ?
#
loop_
_entity_poly.entity_id
_entity_poly.type
_entity_poly.pdbx_seq_one_letter_code
_entity_poly.pdbx_strand_id
1 'polypeptide(L)'
;MRFVLVSTHVDQTTGYSKVVSNLLAQAATLAPKVKTFHFGFQRHPERKNIRKVPEGIVAYDAAANEDPKEEGFGFNKIHEYLEMVSPDVVMIYNDPMIIARFIAAMKYKKGETPYKLWLYVDQVYTGIAQPLMDELNKAADKVFCFTDLWAKEFTNYGGPTPLVMEHAVDSTIFSNLPLAARSALRKNVGLPTEAIVFLNANRNSQRKRQDLTIMGFVELMKRHQDKPLWLLMVTAVDPQKGAHYDIQRIFNDQLQRAGLDPNVFSKRLAIVDTAPPNTLSDEGINQIYNMCDVGINTSDGEGFGLCQLEHLYTGAPQIVTDVGSYRSFLPTSATQYIPQGPLVYQAAGMPLGLCAPSFDPVHVADAMDAVLEKYIDMAKKAAEMKFKTWTDVCASWLSELRAAS
;
A
#
# COMPACT_ATOMS: atom_id res chain seq x y z
N MET A 1 -3.57 18.77 -25.14
CA MET A 1 -3.76 17.32 -24.88
C MET A 1 -4.72 17.12 -23.71
N ARG A 2 -5.55 16.08 -23.75
CA ARG A 2 -6.46 15.64 -22.69
C ARG A 2 -5.97 14.29 -22.17
N PHE A 3 -5.72 14.23 -20.87
CA PHE A 3 -5.27 13.02 -20.18
C PHE A 3 -6.33 12.57 -19.19
N VAL A 4 -6.64 11.28 -19.16
CA VAL A 4 -7.57 10.66 -18.18
C VAL A 4 -6.81 9.66 -17.33
N LEU A 5 -6.85 9.83 -15.99
CA LEU A 5 -6.41 8.84 -15.02
C LEU A 5 -7.61 8.07 -14.48
N VAL A 6 -7.63 6.76 -14.73
CA VAL A 6 -8.67 5.81 -14.26
C VAL A 6 -8.09 5.05 -13.07
N SER A 7 -8.62 5.27 -11.87
CA SER A 7 -8.18 4.58 -10.64
C SER A 7 -9.17 4.83 -9.50
N THR A 8 -8.85 4.30 -8.30
CA THR A 8 -9.60 4.59 -7.08
C THR A 8 -9.72 6.10 -6.87
N HIS A 9 -10.90 6.57 -6.50
CA HIS A 9 -11.17 8.00 -6.33
C HIS A 9 -10.21 8.64 -5.32
N VAL A 10 -9.74 9.85 -5.65
CA VAL A 10 -8.68 10.56 -4.90
C VAL A 10 -9.00 10.79 -3.42
N ASP A 11 -10.27 10.91 -3.05
CA ASP A 11 -10.71 11.17 -1.68
C ASP A 11 -10.91 9.90 -0.81
N GLN A 12 -10.49 8.73 -1.31
CA GLN A 12 -10.58 7.50 -0.53
C GLN A 12 -9.38 7.32 0.43
N THR A 13 -9.51 6.35 1.36
CA THR A 13 -8.48 6.06 2.39
C THR A 13 -7.50 4.96 1.99
N THR A 14 -7.43 4.60 0.72
CA THR A 14 -6.59 3.50 0.22
C THR A 14 -5.19 3.97 -0.18
N GLY A 15 -4.24 3.05 -0.27
CA GLY A 15 -2.93 3.32 -0.85
C GLY A 15 -3.03 3.81 -2.31
N TYR A 16 -3.96 3.24 -3.09
CA TYR A 16 -4.24 3.69 -4.46
C TYR A 16 -4.61 5.17 -4.51
N SER A 17 -5.58 5.59 -3.68
CA SER A 17 -6.03 6.99 -3.68
C SER A 17 -4.93 7.96 -3.24
N LYS A 18 -4.03 7.55 -2.35
CA LYS A 18 -2.86 8.34 -1.96
C LYS A 18 -1.91 8.54 -3.15
N VAL A 19 -1.60 7.49 -3.87
CA VAL A 19 -0.78 7.57 -5.09
C VAL A 19 -1.47 8.45 -6.15
N VAL A 20 -2.76 8.22 -6.40
CA VAL A 20 -3.57 9.01 -7.35
C VAL A 20 -3.55 10.49 -7.02
N SER A 21 -3.75 10.85 -5.75
CA SER A 21 -3.70 12.25 -5.29
C SER A 21 -2.37 12.91 -5.65
N ASN A 22 -1.26 12.22 -5.40
CA ASN A 22 0.06 12.74 -5.73
C ASN A 22 0.32 12.83 -7.23
N LEU A 23 -0.07 11.80 -8.02
CA LEU A 23 0.05 11.84 -9.49
C LEU A 23 -0.73 13.01 -10.07
N LEU A 24 -1.97 13.23 -9.64
CA LEU A 24 -2.81 14.33 -10.10
C LEU A 24 -2.23 15.69 -9.70
N ALA A 25 -1.67 15.83 -8.49
CA ALA A 25 -1.01 17.04 -8.04
C ALA A 25 0.24 17.35 -8.89
N GLN A 26 1.06 16.32 -9.21
CA GLN A 26 2.22 16.49 -10.09
C GLN A 26 1.80 16.86 -11.53
N ALA A 27 0.73 16.26 -12.06
CA ALA A 27 0.20 16.61 -13.38
C ALA A 27 -0.28 18.07 -13.43
N ALA A 28 -1.06 18.51 -12.43
CA ALA A 28 -1.57 19.87 -12.34
C ALA A 28 -0.45 20.90 -12.27
N THR A 29 0.59 20.62 -11.47
CA THR A 29 1.67 21.58 -11.21
C THR A 29 2.72 21.59 -12.32
N LEU A 30 3.15 20.42 -12.79
CA LEU A 30 4.30 20.28 -13.68
C LEU A 30 3.93 20.10 -15.16
N ALA A 31 2.66 19.79 -15.45
CA ALA A 31 2.15 19.69 -16.82
C ALA A 31 0.87 20.54 -17.04
N PRO A 32 0.86 21.84 -16.73
CA PRO A 32 -0.37 22.67 -16.71
C PRO A 32 -1.02 22.84 -18.09
N LYS A 33 -0.30 22.56 -19.18
CA LYS A 33 -0.84 22.54 -20.54
C LYS A 33 -1.65 21.29 -20.87
N VAL A 34 -1.51 20.24 -20.05
CA VAL A 34 -2.27 19.00 -20.18
C VAL A 34 -3.56 19.14 -19.38
N LYS A 35 -4.69 19.10 -20.05
CA LYS A 35 -5.99 19.08 -19.38
C LYS A 35 -6.22 17.70 -18.78
N THR A 36 -6.11 17.59 -17.46
CA THR A 36 -6.15 16.32 -16.73
C THR A 36 -7.53 16.06 -16.14
N PHE A 37 -8.03 14.85 -16.36
CA PHE A 37 -9.28 14.34 -15.85
C PHE A 37 -9.02 13.10 -14.99
N HIS A 38 -9.89 12.86 -14.01
CA HIS A 38 -9.84 11.69 -13.15
C HIS A 38 -11.18 10.95 -13.19
N PHE A 39 -11.18 9.73 -13.72
CA PHE A 39 -12.29 8.80 -13.55
C PHE A 39 -12.04 8.02 -12.26
N GLY A 40 -12.67 8.49 -11.17
CA GLY A 40 -12.48 7.95 -9.83
C GLY A 40 -13.56 6.93 -9.48
N PHE A 41 -13.17 5.69 -9.23
CA PHE A 41 -14.08 4.62 -8.84
C PHE A 41 -13.94 4.24 -7.35
N GLN A 42 -14.87 3.40 -6.85
CA GLN A 42 -14.93 2.95 -5.46
C GLN A 42 -14.97 4.10 -4.44
N ARG A 43 -15.68 5.18 -4.77
CA ARG A 43 -15.95 6.25 -3.83
C ARG A 43 -17.07 5.84 -2.89
N HIS A 44 -16.72 5.34 -1.72
CA HIS A 44 -17.69 4.88 -0.74
C HIS A 44 -18.27 6.06 0.05
N PRO A 45 -19.58 6.28 0.03
CA PRO A 45 -20.22 7.45 0.64
C PRO A 45 -20.09 7.49 2.18
N GLU A 46 -19.89 6.33 2.79
CA GLU A 46 -19.71 6.21 4.25
C GLU A 46 -18.36 6.73 4.76
N ARG A 47 -17.40 6.98 3.87
CA ARG A 47 -16.09 7.52 4.20
C ARG A 47 -16.08 9.03 4.02
N LYS A 48 -15.56 9.73 5.02
CA LYS A 48 -15.34 11.17 4.89
C LYS A 48 -14.27 11.44 3.84
N ASN A 49 -14.46 12.49 3.06
CA ASN A 49 -13.44 12.98 2.13
C ASN A 49 -12.20 13.40 2.90
N ILE A 50 -11.11 12.69 2.69
CA ILE A 50 -9.83 12.92 3.38
C ILE A 50 -8.94 13.82 2.54
N ARG A 51 -8.86 13.55 1.23
CA ARG A 51 -8.03 14.29 0.29
C ARG A 51 -8.90 15.10 -0.65
N LYS A 52 -8.46 16.32 -0.91
CA LYS A 52 -9.12 17.17 -1.90
C LYS A 52 -8.62 16.79 -3.30
N VAL A 53 -9.51 16.90 -4.28
CA VAL A 53 -9.11 16.88 -5.68
C VAL A 53 -8.17 18.06 -5.93
N PRO A 54 -6.97 17.85 -6.50
CA PRO A 54 -6.05 18.95 -6.81
C PRO A 54 -6.70 19.98 -7.73
N GLU A 55 -6.34 21.25 -7.53
CA GLU A 55 -6.88 22.36 -8.34
C GLU A 55 -6.55 22.15 -9.83
N GLY A 56 -7.51 22.46 -10.70
CA GLY A 56 -7.38 22.27 -12.14
C GLY A 56 -7.69 20.87 -12.65
N ILE A 57 -7.94 19.89 -11.76
CA ILE A 57 -8.32 18.53 -12.11
C ILE A 57 -9.86 18.38 -12.13
N VAL A 58 -10.38 17.78 -13.18
CA VAL A 58 -11.82 17.44 -13.30
C VAL A 58 -12.00 15.98 -12.86
N ALA A 59 -12.52 15.76 -11.65
CA ALA A 59 -12.80 14.42 -11.13
C ALA A 59 -14.27 14.02 -11.39
N TYR A 60 -14.45 12.79 -11.84
CA TYR A 60 -15.72 12.11 -12.03
C TYR A 60 -15.88 11.02 -10.98
N ASP A 61 -17.02 10.97 -10.34
CA ASP A 61 -17.40 9.94 -9.38
C ASP A 61 -18.11 8.79 -10.10
N ALA A 62 -17.39 7.73 -10.41
CA ALA A 62 -17.91 6.58 -11.11
C ALA A 62 -18.91 5.76 -10.27
N ALA A 63 -18.78 5.80 -8.94
CA ALA A 63 -19.65 5.09 -8.02
C ALA A 63 -20.99 5.81 -7.77
N ALA A 64 -21.12 7.08 -8.16
CA ALA A 64 -22.37 7.83 -7.98
C ALA A 64 -23.48 7.22 -8.81
N ASN A 65 -24.61 6.86 -8.17
CA ASN A 65 -25.80 6.29 -8.82
C ASN A 65 -25.49 5.07 -9.70
N GLU A 66 -24.56 4.21 -9.28
CA GLU A 66 -24.28 2.98 -10.03
C GLU A 66 -25.17 1.81 -9.63
N ASP A 67 -25.21 0.77 -10.48
CA ASP A 67 -25.75 -0.55 -10.11
C ASP A 67 -24.82 -1.17 -9.04
N PRO A 68 -25.34 -1.68 -7.90
CA PRO A 68 -24.54 -2.37 -6.89
C PRO A 68 -23.67 -3.52 -7.44
N LYS A 69 -24.03 -4.13 -8.58
CA LYS A 69 -23.24 -5.17 -9.25
C LYS A 69 -21.91 -4.66 -9.82
N GLU A 70 -21.76 -3.35 -9.99
CA GLU A 70 -20.52 -2.71 -10.43
C GLU A 70 -19.50 -2.54 -9.31
N GLU A 71 -19.89 -2.78 -8.04
CA GLU A 71 -19.01 -2.75 -6.87
C GLU A 71 -18.21 -1.44 -6.68
N GLY A 72 -18.77 -0.33 -7.12
CA GLY A 72 -18.13 0.98 -7.08
C GLY A 72 -17.21 1.28 -8.26
N PHE A 73 -17.01 0.35 -9.19
CA PHE A 73 -16.05 0.53 -10.29
C PHE A 73 -16.59 1.35 -11.46
N GLY A 74 -17.90 1.31 -11.73
CA GLY A 74 -18.52 2.04 -12.84
C GLY A 74 -18.05 1.57 -14.22
N PHE A 75 -17.81 0.27 -14.40
CA PHE A 75 -17.39 -0.30 -15.69
C PHE A 75 -18.37 0.02 -16.81
N ASN A 76 -19.67 0.08 -16.50
CA ASN A 76 -20.72 0.43 -17.47
C ASN A 76 -20.70 1.90 -17.90
N LYS A 77 -20.00 2.79 -17.19
CA LYS A 77 -19.96 4.24 -17.44
C LYS A 77 -18.68 4.68 -18.17
N ILE A 78 -17.61 3.89 -18.12
CA ILE A 78 -16.29 4.34 -18.60
C ILE A 78 -16.30 4.66 -20.10
N HIS A 79 -16.97 3.86 -20.91
CA HIS A 79 -17.01 4.04 -22.36
C HIS A 79 -17.64 5.39 -22.73
N GLU A 80 -18.84 5.67 -22.23
CA GLU A 80 -19.55 6.94 -22.44
C GLU A 80 -18.75 8.14 -21.90
N TYR A 81 -18.14 7.98 -20.72
CA TYR A 81 -17.29 9.02 -20.14
C TYR A 81 -16.11 9.38 -21.06
N LEU A 82 -15.43 8.38 -21.63
CA LEU A 82 -14.32 8.62 -22.55
C LEU A 82 -14.76 9.25 -23.87
N GLU A 83 -15.93 8.89 -24.39
CA GLU A 83 -16.51 9.58 -25.57
C GLU A 83 -16.77 11.07 -25.28
N MET A 84 -17.32 11.38 -24.09
CA MET A 84 -17.58 12.76 -23.67
C MET A 84 -16.30 13.56 -23.49
N VAL A 85 -15.26 12.98 -22.88
CA VAL A 85 -13.96 13.65 -22.62
C VAL A 85 -13.13 13.74 -23.89
N SER A 86 -13.21 12.77 -24.81
CA SER A 86 -12.39 12.62 -26.01
C SER A 86 -10.89 12.76 -25.68
N PRO A 87 -10.30 11.84 -24.87
CA PRO A 87 -8.92 11.93 -24.42
C PRO A 87 -7.92 11.62 -25.54
N ASP A 88 -6.69 12.11 -25.39
CA ASP A 88 -5.54 11.70 -26.21
C ASP A 88 -4.80 10.52 -25.55
N VAL A 89 -4.79 10.47 -24.22
CA VAL A 89 -4.17 9.40 -23.43
C VAL A 89 -5.09 9.03 -22.25
N VAL A 90 -5.26 7.73 -22.06
CA VAL A 90 -5.93 7.15 -20.89
C VAL A 90 -4.90 6.30 -20.14
N MET A 91 -4.75 6.50 -18.83
CA MET A 91 -3.91 5.67 -17.97
C MET A 91 -4.79 4.97 -16.93
N ILE A 92 -4.68 3.65 -16.83
CA ILE A 92 -5.36 2.86 -15.81
C ILE A 92 -4.33 2.44 -14.76
N TYR A 93 -4.60 2.78 -13.49
CA TYR A 93 -3.78 2.40 -12.35
C TYR A 93 -4.54 1.47 -11.42
N ASN A 94 -4.21 0.19 -11.43
CA ASN A 94 -4.76 -0.83 -10.52
C ASN A 94 -4.01 -2.18 -10.67
N ASP A 95 -4.55 -3.25 -10.05
CA ASP A 95 -4.12 -4.61 -10.28
C ASP A 95 -4.48 -5.12 -11.69
N PRO A 96 -3.81 -6.18 -12.19
CA PRO A 96 -4.01 -6.70 -13.55
C PRO A 96 -5.46 -7.07 -13.88
N MET A 97 -6.22 -7.63 -12.92
CA MET A 97 -7.62 -8.04 -13.16
C MET A 97 -8.54 -6.86 -13.37
N ILE A 98 -8.40 -5.83 -12.54
CA ILE A 98 -9.21 -4.61 -12.66
C ILE A 98 -8.85 -3.87 -13.95
N ILE A 99 -7.55 -3.81 -14.30
CA ILE A 99 -7.10 -3.25 -15.58
C ILE A 99 -7.76 -3.98 -16.76
N ALA A 100 -7.74 -5.31 -16.81
CA ALA A 100 -8.35 -6.10 -17.88
C ALA A 100 -9.87 -5.83 -17.98
N ARG A 101 -10.58 -5.78 -16.85
CA ARG A 101 -12.03 -5.44 -16.83
C ARG A 101 -12.29 -4.05 -17.41
N PHE A 102 -11.46 -3.05 -17.12
CA PHE A 102 -11.59 -1.73 -17.73
C PHE A 102 -11.29 -1.75 -19.23
N ILE A 103 -10.25 -2.46 -19.68
CA ILE A 103 -9.92 -2.61 -21.11
C ILE A 103 -11.14 -3.16 -21.87
N ALA A 104 -11.76 -4.22 -21.34
CA ALA A 104 -12.97 -4.81 -21.91
C ALA A 104 -14.15 -3.83 -21.91
N ALA A 105 -14.41 -3.14 -20.78
CA ALA A 105 -15.51 -2.17 -20.63
C ALA A 105 -15.37 -0.96 -21.54
N MET A 106 -14.13 -0.49 -21.77
CA MET A 106 -13.80 0.60 -22.70
C MET A 106 -13.92 0.18 -24.17
N LYS A 107 -14.04 -1.11 -24.47
CA LYS A 107 -13.98 -1.68 -25.82
C LYS A 107 -12.72 -1.24 -26.58
N TYR A 108 -11.62 -1.10 -25.83
CA TYR A 108 -10.38 -0.58 -26.39
C TYR A 108 -9.76 -1.54 -27.41
N LYS A 109 -9.32 -0.98 -28.53
CA LYS A 109 -8.57 -1.69 -29.56
C LYS A 109 -7.36 -0.86 -29.97
N LYS A 110 -6.18 -1.37 -29.70
CA LYS A 110 -4.93 -0.69 -30.03
C LYS A 110 -4.82 -0.42 -31.52
N GLY A 111 -4.56 0.84 -31.88
CA GLY A 111 -4.46 1.29 -33.25
C GLY A 111 -5.78 1.65 -33.95
N GLU A 112 -6.94 1.22 -33.40
CA GLU A 112 -8.28 1.60 -33.91
C GLU A 112 -8.91 2.69 -33.03
N THR A 113 -8.73 2.58 -31.71
CA THR A 113 -9.26 3.56 -30.74
C THR A 113 -8.47 4.87 -30.82
N PRO A 114 -9.13 6.06 -30.78
CA PRO A 114 -8.48 7.35 -31.06
C PRO A 114 -7.57 7.89 -29.96
N TYR A 115 -7.34 7.14 -28.90
CA TYR A 115 -6.43 7.51 -27.79
C TYR A 115 -5.42 6.41 -27.49
N LYS A 116 -4.33 6.75 -26.82
CA LYS A 116 -3.31 5.81 -26.32
C LYS A 116 -3.71 5.27 -24.95
N LEU A 117 -3.47 3.98 -24.74
CA LEU A 117 -3.72 3.32 -23.46
C LEU A 117 -2.40 3.04 -22.71
N TRP A 118 -2.26 3.64 -21.55
CA TRP A 118 -1.15 3.42 -20.64
C TRP A 118 -1.62 2.61 -19.43
N LEU A 119 -0.80 1.67 -18.97
CA LEU A 119 -1.10 0.85 -17.82
C LEU A 119 -0.08 1.12 -16.72
N TYR A 120 -0.54 1.43 -15.51
CA TYR A 120 0.29 1.46 -14.31
C TYR A 120 -0.10 0.27 -13.43
N VAL A 121 0.73 -0.77 -13.44
CA VAL A 121 0.35 -2.10 -12.99
C VAL A 121 0.83 -2.35 -11.57
N ASP A 122 -0.12 -2.64 -10.66
CA ASP A 122 0.17 -3.12 -9.30
C ASP A 122 0.27 -4.65 -9.29
N GLN A 123 1.49 -5.16 -9.37
CA GLN A 123 1.79 -6.57 -9.19
C GLN A 123 2.15 -6.85 -7.73
N VAL A 124 1.58 -7.92 -7.17
CA VAL A 124 1.76 -8.31 -5.76
C VAL A 124 2.47 -9.66 -5.66
N TYR A 125 2.22 -10.53 -6.62
CA TYR A 125 2.80 -11.87 -6.70
C TYR A 125 3.46 -12.10 -8.06
N THR A 126 4.38 -13.05 -8.11
CA THR A 126 4.90 -13.63 -9.35
C THR A 126 3.98 -14.75 -9.83
N GLY A 127 4.13 -15.17 -11.11
CA GLY A 127 3.32 -16.25 -11.67
C GLY A 127 1.86 -15.85 -11.94
N ILE A 128 1.63 -14.64 -12.43
CA ILE A 128 0.33 -14.20 -12.94
C ILE A 128 -0.07 -15.08 -14.13
N ALA A 129 -1.36 -15.38 -14.29
CA ALA A 129 -1.84 -16.20 -15.39
C ALA A 129 -1.49 -15.60 -16.76
N GLN A 130 -0.82 -16.36 -17.63
CA GLN A 130 -0.37 -15.90 -18.95
C GLN A 130 -1.50 -15.26 -19.80
N PRO A 131 -2.73 -15.83 -19.88
CA PRO A 131 -3.81 -15.22 -20.65
C PRO A 131 -4.18 -13.80 -20.19
N LEU A 132 -4.12 -13.53 -18.87
CA LEU A 132 -4.38 -12.20 -18.33
C LEU A 132 -3.27 -11.22 -18.75
N MET A 133 -2.02 -11.65 -18.69
CA MET A 133 -0.88 -10.82 -19.11
C MET A 133 -0.88 -10.57 -20.62
N ASP A 134 -1.25 -11.57 -21.42
CA ASP A 134 -1.39 -11.42 -22.88
C ASP A 134 -2.45 -10.36 -23.24
N GLU A 135 -3.56 -10.31 -22.51
CA GLU A 135 -4.59 -9.30 -22.70
C GLU A 135 -4.04 -7.88 -22.43
N LEU A 136 -3.35 -7.70 -21.31
CA LEU A 136 -2.73 -6.42 -20.97
C LEU A 136 -1.67 -6.01 -22.03
N ASN A 137 -0.78 -6.93 -22.38
CA ASN A 137 0.29 -6.70 -23.34
C ASN A 137 -0.23 -6.30 -24.72
N LYS A 138 -1.32 -6.96 -25.17
CA LYS A 138 -1.94 -6.66 -26.46
C LYS A 138 -2.56 -5.25 -26.49
N ALA A 139 -3.12 -4.82 -25.36
CA ALA A 139 -3.81 -3.53 -25.25
C ALA A 139 -2.84 -2.35 -25.00
N ALA A 140 -1.79 -2.53 -24.23
CA ALA A 140 -0.94 -1.45 -23.75
C ALA A 140 -0.14 -0.76 -24.86
N ASP A 141 -0.19 0.57 -24.92
CA ASP A 141 0.77 1.39 -25.66
C ASP A 141 2.02 1.66 -24.83
N LYS A 142 1.86 1.85 -23.51
CA LYS A 142 2.94 1.95 -22.51
C LYS A 142 2.56 1.27 -21.23
N VAL A 143 3.56 0.76 -20.52
CA VAL A 143 3.40 0.14 -19.19
C VAL A 143 4.32 0.81 -18.21
N PHE A 144 3.83 1.03 -17.01
CA PHE A 144 4.56 1.50 -15.83
C PHE A 144 4.44 0.45 -14.73
N CYS A 145 5.53 0.23 -14.00
CA CYS A 145 5.61 -0.64 -12.83
C CYS A 145 6.26 0.09 -11.67
N PHE A 146 6.08 -0.41 -10.45
CA PHE A 146 6.59 0.25 -9.25
C PHE A 146 8.11 0.18 -9.12
N THR A 147 8.73 -0.91 -9.57
CA THR A 147 10.16 -1.16 -9.38
C THR A 147 10.73 -2.01 -10.51
N ASP A 148 12.05 -2.07 -10.61
CA ASP A 148 12.76 -2.94 -11.56
C ASP A 148 12.38 -4.41 -11.41
N LEU A 149 12.07 -4.87 -10.19
CA LEU A 149 11.58 -6.23 -9.94
C LEU A 149 10.31 -6.51 -10.77
N TRP A 150 9.31 -5.64 -10.65
CA TRP A 150 8.04 -5.80 -11.34
C TRP A 150 8.15 -5.52 -12.84
N ALA A 151 9.05 -4.61 -13.25
CA ALA A 151 9.33 -4.38 -14.65
C ALA A 151 9.94 -5.62 -15.32
N LYS A 152 10.89 -6.28 -14.65
CA LYS A 152 11.46 -7.54 -15.09
C LYS A 152 10.42 -8.66 -15.16
N GLU A 153 9.62 -8.81 -14.10
CA GLU A 153 8.55 -9.81 -14.04
C GLU A 153 7.55 -9.60 -15.18
N PHE A 154 7.08 -8.37 -15.41
CA PHE A 154 6.18 -8.03 -16.51
C PHE A 154 6.79 -8.39 -17.89
N THR A 155 8.08 -8.09 -18.10
CA THR A 155 8.78 -8.39 -19.34
C THR A 155 8.85 -9.88 -19.64
N ASN A 156 8.91 -10.74 -18.60
CA ASN A 156 8.92 -12.18 -18.77
C ASN A 156 7.64 -12.73 -19.44
N TYR A 157 6.54 -11.97 -19.44
CA TYR A 157 5.30 -12.30 -20.16
C TYR A 157 5.27 -11.82 -21.60
N GLY A 158 6.39 -11.36 -22.18
CA GLY A 158 6.51 -10.99 -23.59
C GLY A 158 5.93 -9.61 -23.93
N GLY A 159 5.63 -8.80 -22.95
CA GLY A 159 5.13 -7.43 -23.13
C GLY A 159 6.21 -6.38 -23.40
N PRO A 160 5.81 -5.11 -23.62
CA PRO A 160 6.75 -4.00 -23.70
C PRO A 160 7.51 -3.85 -22.39
N THR A 161 8.78 -3.46 -22.43
CA THR A 161 9.57 -3.17 -21.23
C THR A 161 8.92 -2.00 -20.47
N PRO A 162 8.47 -2.20 -19.21
CA PRO A 162 7.85 -1.14 -18.45
C PRO A 162 8.82 -0.02 -18.07
N LEU A 163 8.29 1.19 -17.96
CA LEU A 163 8.96 2.28 -17.28
C LEU A 163 8.77 2.14 -15.77
N VAL A 164 9.85 2.34 -15.02
CA VAL A 164 9.76 2.31 -13.55
C VAL A 164 9.27 3.66 -13.04
N MET A 165 8.17 3.63 -12.27
CA MET A 165 7.61 4.78 -11.56
C MET A 165 7.34 4.34 -10.12
N GLU A 166 8.30 4.57 -9.24
CA GLU A 166 8.21 4.21 -7.83
C GLU A 166 7.16 5.08 -7.11
N HIS A 167 6.89 4.76 -5.86
CA HIS A 167 6.17 5.66 -4.97
C HIS A 167 7.15 6.48 -4.13
N ALA A 168 6.68 7.62 -3.63
CA ALA A 168 7.44 8.49 -2.76
C ALA A 168 6.64 8.87 -1.51
N VAL A 169 7.29 9.51 -0.55
CA VAL A 169 6.65 10.07 0.63
C VAL A 169 6.26 11.52 0.36
N ASP A 170 5.08 11.91 0.80
CA ASP A 170 4.70 13.32 0.84
C ASP A 170 5.33 13.99 2.06
N SER A 171 6.46 14.65 1.86
CA SER A 171 7.23 15.33 2.90
C SER A 171 6.53 16.57 3.49
N THR A 172 5.43 17.00 2.90
CA THR A 172 4.60 18.09 3.47
C THR A 172 3.72 17.59 4.61
N ILE A 173 3.46 16.27 4.66
CA ILE A 173 2.61 15.60 5.65
C ILE A 173 3.46 14.76 6.60
N PHE A 174 4.30 13.88 6.04
CA PHE A 174 5.12 12.96 6.83
C PHE A 174 6.42 13.61 7.25
N SER A 175 6.78 13.45 8.50
CA SER A 175 8.01 13.99 9.07
C SER A 175 8.41 13.25 10.34
N ASN A 176 9.71 13.24 10.65
CA ASN A 176 10.23 12.77 11.93
C ASN A 176 10.02 13.89 12.97
N LEU A 177 9.08 13.67 13.89
CA LEU A 177 8.78 14.63 14.94
C LEU A 177 9.83 14.63 16.06
N PRO A 178 10.07 15.78 16.72
CA PRO A 178 10.94 15.84 17.89
C PRO A 178 10.49 14.90 19.01
N LEU A 179 11.42 14.37 19.79
CA LEU A 179 11.15 13.42 20.88
C LEU A 179 10.08 13.90 21.86
N ALA A 180 10.08 15.19 22.20
CA ALA A 180 9.09 15.77 23.11
C ALA A 180 7.65 15.68 22.53
N ALA A 181 7.48 15.90 21.21
CA ALA A 181 6.19 15.77 20.54
C ALA A 181 5.76 14.29 20.48
N ARG A 182 6.68 13.36 20.16
CA ARG A 182 6.41 11.91 20.19
C ARG A 182 5.97 11.43 21.58
N SER A 183 6.65 11.89 22.64
CA SER A 183 6.29 11.57 24.02
C SER A 183 4.92 12.14 24.42
N ALA A 184 4.58 13.34 23.98
CA ALA A 184 3.26 13.93 24.20
C ALA A 184 2.15 13.15 23.49
N LEU A 185 2.37 12.72 22.25
CA LEU A 185 1.43 11.88 21.51
C LEU A 185 1.16 10.56 22.25
N ARG A 186 2.20 9.87 22.75
CA ARG A 186 2.06 8.62 23.53
C ARG A 186 1.22 8.83 24.80
N LYS A 187 1.51 9.89 25.55
CA LYS A 187 0.74 10.23 26.76
C LYS A 187 -0.75 10.44 26.48
N ASN A 188 -1.08 11.11 25.37
CA ASN A 188 -2.47 11.40 24.99
C ASN A 188 -3.29 10.13 24.70
N VAL A 189 -2.65 9.05 24.27
CA VAL A 189 -3.31 7.77 23.95
C VAL A 189 -3.05 6.67 24.99
N GLY A 190 -2.38 7.01 26.10
CA GLY A 190 -2.10 6.06 27.18
C GLY A 190 -1.00 5.04 26.89
N LEU A 191 -0.16 5.26 25.88
CA LEU A 191 1.02 4.43 25.63
C LEU A 191 2.16 4.86 26.58
N PRO A 192 2.83 3.92 27.26
CA PRO A 192 3.97 4.25 28.12
C PRO A 192 5.10 4.88 27.31
N THR A 193 5.73 5.91 27.86
CA THR A 193 6.81 6.63 27.17
C THR A 193 8.08 5.79 27.02
N GLU A 194 8.31 4.87 27.97
CA GLU A 194 9.44 3.93 28.00
C GLU A 194 9.20 2.67 27.16
N ALA A 195 7.97 2.45 26.67
CA ALA A 195 7.65 1.28 25.87
C ALA A 195 8.35 1.30 24.51
N ILE A 196 8.75 0.10 24.05
CA ILE A 196 9.09 -0.12 22.65
C ILE A 196 7.83 -0.59 21.93
N VAL A 197 7.38 0.21 20.97
CA VAL A 197 6.11 0.01 20.27
C VAL A 197 6.36 -0.46 18.84
N PHE A 198 5.98 -1.69 18.55
CA PHE A 198 5.91 -2.24 17.20
C PHE A 198 4.59 -1.81 16.53
N LEU A 199 4.64 -1.43 15.26
CA LEU A 199 3.48 -0.98 14.50
C LEU A 199 3.21 -1.87 13.30
N ASN A 200 2.00 -2.43 13.21
CA ASN A 200 1.46 -2.96 11.96
C ASN A 200 0.28 -2.10 11.49
N ALA A 201 0.47 -1.30 10.44
CA ALA A 201 -0.53 -0.39 9.88
C ALA A 201 -1.01 -0.89 8.50
N ASN A 202 -1.50 -2.10 8.45
CA ASN A 202 -1.98 -2.74 7.23
C ASN A 202 -3.49 -3.00 7.27
N ARG A 203 -4.12 -2.99 6.08
CA ARG A 203 -5.52 -3.44 5.94
C ARG A 203 -5.65 -4.88 6.44
N ASN A 204 -6.72 -5.19 7.17
CA ASN A 204 -7.00 -6.54 7.63
C ASN A 204 -7.48 -7.42 6.46
N SER A 205 -6.54 -8.07 5.81
CA SER A 205 -6.79 -8.99 4.70
C SER A 205 -5.89 -10.20 4.80
N GLN A 206 -6.30 -11.33 4.22
CA GLN A 206 -5.58 -12.61 4.28
C GLN A 206 -4.10 -12.45 3.93
N ARG A 207 -3.79 -11.75 2.82
CA ARG A 207 -2.44 -11.51 2.33
C ARG A 207 -1.52 -10.80 3.33
N LYS A 208 -2.08 -9.96 4.20
CA LYS A 208 -1.30 -9.15 5.16
C LYS A 208 -0.83 -9.95 6.37
N ARG A 209 -1.29 -11.19 6.53
CA ARG A 209 -0.80 -12.15 7.51
C ARG A 209 -0.60 -11.52 8.90
N GLN A 210 -1.60 -10.78 9.36
CA GLN A 210 -1.56 -10.14 10.69
C GLN A 210 -1.51 -11.17 11.84
N ASP A 211 -1.97 -12.40 11.58
CA ASP A 211 -1.77 -13.56 12.42
C ASP A 211 -0.28 -13.80 12.74
N LEU A 212 0.60 -13.75 11.74
CA LEU A 212 2.05 -13.92 11.92
C LEU A 212 2.68 -12.79 12.75
N THR A 213 2.23 -11.54 12.54
CA THR A 213 2.69 -10.41 13.38
C THR A 213 2.38 -10.69 14.85
N ILE A 214 1.14 -11.13 15.15
CA ILE A 214 0.69 -11.40 16.53
C ILE A 214 1.46 -12.59 17.12
N MET A 215 1.57 -13.69 16.39
CA MET A 215 2.28 -14.89 16.83
C MET A 215 3.75 -14.60 17.14
N GLY A 216 4.44 -13.88 16.25
CA GLY A 216 5.84 -13.45 16.47
C GLY A 216 5.99 -12.51 17.65
N PHE A 217 5.07 -11.55 17.82
CA PHE A 217 5.08 -10.63 18.96
C PHE A 217 4.86 -11.34 20.30
N VAL A 218 3.94 -12.31 20.37
CA VAL A 218 3.71 -13.10 21.59
C VAL A 218 4.94 -13.97 21.91
N GLU A 219 5.59 -14.57 20.92
CA GLU A 219 6.83 -15.31 21.13
C GLU A 219 7.97 -14.36 21.62
N LEU A 220 8.07 -13.14 21.09
CA LEU A 220 9.00 -12.12 21.58
C LEU A 220 8.72 -11.76 23.03
N MET A 221 7.46 -11.54 23.44
CA MET A 221 7.09 -11.24 24.82
C MET A 221 7.44 -12.39 25.75
N LYS A 222 7.27 -13.64 25.32
CA LYS A 222 7.64 -14.83 26.09
C LYS A 222 9.14 -14.86 26.39
N ARG A 223 9.97 -14.43 25.44
CA ARG A 223 11.45 -14.32 25.62
C ARG A 223 11.85 -13.15 26.53
N HIS A 224 11.06 -12.06 26.55
CA HIS A 224 11.38 -10.80 27.22
C HIS A 224 10.22 -10.29 28.08
N GLN A 225 9.83 -11.07 29.10
CA GLN A 225 8.68 -10.75 29.93
C GLN A 225 8.85 -9.46 30.77
N ASP A 226 10.08 -9.09 31.06
CA ASP A 226 10.47 -7.89 31.80
C ASP A 226 10.50 -6.60 30.95
N LYS A 227 10.59 -6.71 29.63
CA LYS A 227 10.66 -5.55 28.73
C LYS A 227 9.26 -4.94 28.49
N PRO A 228 9.13 -3.60 28.43
CA PRO A 228 7.87 -2.91 28.15
C PRO A 228 7.55 -2.92 26.63
N LEU A 229 7.34 -4.11 26.06
CA LEU A 229 7.01 -4.28 24.64
C LEU A 229 5.52 -4.08 24.40
N TRP A 230 5.18 -3.39 23.31
CA TRP A 230 3.82 -3.13 22.87
C TRP A 230 3.66 -3.38 21.38
N LEU A 231 2.48 -3.86 20.98
CA LEU A 231 2.08 -3.96 19.58
C LEU A 231 0.90 -3.02 19.33
N LEU A 232 1.05 -2.10 18.39
CA LEU A 232 -0.04 -1.26 17.89
C LEU A 232 -0.47 -1.78 16.52
N MET A 233 -1.75 -2.15 16.40
CA MET A 233 -2.38 -2.56 15.16
C MET A 233 -3.31 -1.46 14.67
N VAL A 234 -3.06 -0.92 13.47
CA VAL A 234 -3.93 0.06 12.79
C VAL A 234 -4.63 -0.67 11.66
N THR A 235 -5.86 -1.15 11.94
CA THR A 235 -6.53 -2.10 11.07
C THR A 235 -8.03 -2.16 11.33
N ALA A 236 -8.84 -2.60 10.36
CA ALA A 236 -10.25 -2.89 10.59
C ALA A 236 -10.41 -4.16 11.44
N VAL A 237 -11.33 -4.15 12.39
CA VAL A 237 -11.59 -5.30 13.27
C VAL A 237 -12.95 -5.95 13.08
N ASP A 238 -13.87 -5.30 12.37
CA ASP A 238 -15.23 -5.80 12.14
C ASP A 238 -15.27 -6.75 10.92
N PRO A 239 -15.56 -8.06 11.12
CA PRO A 239 -15.67 -9.00 10.01
C PRO A 239 -16.76 -8.64 8.99
N GLN A 240 -17.85 -8.00 9.44
CA GLN A 240 -18.94 -7.56 8.54
C GLN A 240 -18.49 -6.40 7.62
N LYS A 241 -17.40 -5.73 7.99
CA LYS A 241 -16.77 -4.65 7.23
C LYS A 241 -15.48 -5.09 6.54
N GLY A 242 -15.29 -6.40 6.36
CA GLY A 242 -14.22 -6.98 5.57
C GLY A 242 -12.93 -7.27 6.33
N ALA A 243 -12.94 -7.29 7.66
CA ALA A 243 -11.80 -7.79 8.43
C ALA A 243 -11.67 -9.32 8.26
N HIS A 244 -10.48 -9.78 7.88
CA HIS A 244 -10.20 -11.21 7.68
C HIS A 244 -9.79 -11.91 8.98
N TYR A 245 -8.99 -11.25 9.83
CA TYR A 245 -8.47 -11.79 11.09
C TYR A 245 -9.20 -11.18 12.28
N ASP A 246 -9.59 -12.01 13.25
CA ASP A 246 -10.02 -11.57 14.58
C ASP A 246 -8.77 -11.33 15.45
N ILE A 247 -8.27 -10.11 15.38
CA ILE A 247 -7.00 -9.69 15.99
C ILE A 247 -6.97 -9.98 17.49
N GLN A 248 -8.01 -9.59 18.21
CA GLN A 248 -8.07 -9.75 19.67
C GLN A 248 -8.15 -11.23 20.08
N ARG A 249 -8.92 -12.01 19.36
CA ARG A 249 -9.08 -13.45 19.64
C ARG A 249 -7.77 -14.20 19.36
N ILE A 250 -7.09 -13.91 18.25
CA ILE A 250 -5.78 -14.51 17.93
C ILE A 250 -4.77 -14.16 19.02
N PHE A 251 -4.72 -12.90 19.46
CA PHE A 251 -3.79 -12.48 20.52
C PHE A 251 -4.05 -13.22 21.83
N ASN A 252 -5.30 -13.32 22.26
CA ASN A 252 -5.67 -14.02 23.49
C ASN A 252 -5.36 -15.54 23.42
N ASP A 253 -5.65 -16.19 22.30
CA ASP A 253 -5.28 -17.60 22.06
C ASP A 253 -3.77 -17.82 22.14
N GLN A 254 -2.99 -16.91 21.53
CA GLN A 254 -1.53 -17.01 21.55
C GLN A 254 -0.94 -16.77 22.94
N LEU A 255 -1.47 -15.83 23.74
CA LEU A 255 -1.06 -15.66 25.14
C LEU A 255 -1.27 -16.95 25.94
N GLN A 256 -2.43 -17.57 25.79
CA GLN A 256 -2.75 -18.84 26.46
C GLN A 256 -1.79 -19.96 26.06
N ARG A 257 -1.53 -20.12 24.76
CA ARG A 257 -0.59 -21.14 24.24
C ARG A 257 0.86 -20.91 24.70
N ALA A 258 1.25 -19.65 24.82
CA ALA A 258 2.57 -19.28 25.32
C ALA A 258 2.74 -19.40 26.83
N GLY A 259 1.66 -19.65 27.59
CA GLY A 259 1.65 -19.68 29.05
C GLY A 259 1.87 -18.31 29.69
N LEU A 260 1.54 -17.23 28.99
CA LEU A 260 1.61 -15.86 29.49
C LEU A 260 0.31 -15.47 30.18
N ASP A 261 0.40 -14.84 31.36
CA ASP A 261 -0.76 -14.40 32.14
C ASP A 261 -1.53 -13.28 31.39
N PRO A 262 -2.78 -13.52 30.94
CA PRO A 262 -3.57 -12.52 30.24
C PRO A 262 -3.82 -11.24 31.06
N ASN A 263 -3.86 -11.33 32.40
CA ASN A 263 -4.05 -10.15 33.26
C ASN A 263 -2.88 -9.17 33.18
N VAL A 264 -1.69 -9.68 32.85
CA VAL A 264 -0.47 -8.88 32.70
C VAL A 264 -0.27 -8.45 31.24
N PHE A 265 -0.43 -9.38 30.29
CA PHE A 265 0.03 -9.21 28.92
C PHE A 265 -1.06 -8.76 27.94
N SER A 266 -2.37 -8.93 28.24
CA SER A 266 -3.43 -8.53 27.30
C SER A 266 -3.40 -7.04 26.92
N LYS A 267 -2.97 -6.18 27.83
CA LYS A 267 -2.85 -4.72 27.61
C LYS A 267 -1.68 -4.32 26.68
N ARG A 268 -0.82 -5.27 26.32
CA ARG A 268 0.33 -5.01 25.43
C ARG A 268 -0.05 -4.93 23.95
N LEU A 269 -1.30 -5.25 23.62
CA LEU A 269 -1.91 -5.01 22.31
C LEU A 269 -2.80 -3.78 22.37
N ALA A 270 -2.53 -2.79 21.51
CA ALA A 270 -3.40 -1.66 21.26
C ALA A 270 -3.92 -1.73 19.81
N ILE A 271 -5.17 -1.35 19.60
CA ILE A 271 -5.81 -1.39 18.28
C ILE A 271 -6.43 -0.02 17.98
N VAL A 272 -6.12 0.50 16.79
CA VAL A 272 -6.83 1.63 16.18
C VAL A 272 -7.71 1.06 15.08
N ASP A 273 -9.01 1.01 15.32
CA ASP A 273 -9.97 0.47 14.36
C ASP A 273 -10.16 1.46 13.21
N THR A 274 -9.94 0.97 11.98
CA THR A 274 -10.12 1.73 10.73
C THR A 274 -11.34 1.27 9.92
N ALA A 275 -12.21 0.42 10.50
CA ALA A 275 -13.46 0.06 9.86
C ALA A 275 -14.38 1.28 9.71
N PRO A 276 -15.09 1.45 8.58
CA PRO A 276 -16.03 2.56 8.43
C PRO A 276 -17.05 2.62 9.58
N PRO A 277 -17.41 3.82 10.07
CA PRO A 277 -17.08 5.17 9.54
C PRO A 277 -15.73 5.73 10.02
N ASN A 278 -14.92 4.95 10.74
CA ASN A 278 -13.63 5.43 11.23
C ASN A 278 -12.67 5.65 10.06
N THR A 279 -12.11 6.84 10.00
CA THR A 279 -11.12 7.20 8.97
C THR A 279 -9.96 7.94 9.62
N LEU A 280 -8.77 7.69 9.14
CA LEU A 280 -7.56 8.40 9.55
C LEU A 280 -7.09 9.29 8.39
N SER A 281 -6.83 10.55 8.68
CA SER A 281 -6.13 11.43 7.74
C SER A 281 -4.65 11.04 7.63
N ASP A 282 -3.97 11.52 6.61
CA ASP A 282 -2.54 11.27 6.45
C ASP A 282 -1.73 11.90 7.60
N GLU A 283 -2.16 13.04 8.15
CA GLU A 283 -1.58 13.65 9.35
C GLU A 283 -1.79 12.77 10.60
N GLY A 284 -2.99 12.17 10.73
CA GLY A 284 -3.26 11.20 11.80
C GLY A 284 -2.38 9.96 11.70
N ILE A 285 -2.16 9.47 10.49
CA ILE A 285 -1.22 8.36 10.23
C ILE A 285 0.22 8.78 10.57
N ASN A 286 0.65 10.00 10.21
CA ASN A 286 1.98 10.52 10.59
C ASN A 286 2.17 10.59 12.11
N GLN A 287 1.13 10.99 12.86
CA GLN A 287 1.17 10.97 14.33
C GLN A 287 1.33 9.54 14.86
N ILE A 288 0.61 8.57 14.30
CA ILE A 288 0.73 7.15 14.68
C ILE A 288 2.15 6.63 14.38
N TYR A 289 2.69 6.91 13.20
CA TYR A 289 4.06 6.53 12.86
C TYR A 289 5.08 7.08 13.88
N ASN A 290 4.92 8.33 14.29
CA ASN A 290 5.79 8.96 15.27
C ASN A 290 5.58 8.46 16.72
N MET A 291 4.47 7.83 17.05
CA MET A 291 4.26 7.16 18.35
C MET A 291 4.95 5.80 18.44
N CYS A 292 5.33 5.21 17.30
CA CYS A 292 5.87 3.86 17.22
C CYS A 292 7.37 3.86 16.94
N ASP A 293 8.05 2.84 17.43
CA ASP A 293 9.51 2.74 17.34
C ASP A 293 9.96 1.88 16.17
N VAL A 294 9.20 0.83 15.83
CA VAL A 294 9.55 -0.17 14.83
C VAL A 294 8.34 -0.50 13.98
N GLY A 295 8.46 -0.42 12.66
CA GLY A 295 7.42 -0.89 11.73
C GLY A 295 7.53 -2.40 11.50
N ILE A 296 6.41 -3.09 11.40
CA ILE A 296 6.37 -4.50 11.03
C ILE A 296 5.31 -4.78 9.95
N ASN A 297 5.67 -5.55 8.94
CA ASN A 297 4.76 -6.07 7.93
C ASN A 297 5.10 -7.52 7.59
N THR A 298 4.13 -8.41 7.83
CA THR A 298 4.27 -9.86 7.63
C THR A 298 3.55 -10.37 6.38
N SER A 299 3.26 -9.49 5.40
CA SER A 299 2.56 -9.85 4.16
C SER A 299 3.28 -10.99 3.42
N ASP A 300 2.51 -11.88 2.81
CA ASP A 300 3.04 -12.93 1.91
C ASP A 300 3.23 -12.44 0.46
N GLY A 301 2.78 -11.24 0.16
CA GLY A 301 2.99 -10.55 -1.11
C GLY A 301 2.72 -9.05 -0.97
N GLU A 302 3.47 -8.23 -1.70
CA GLU A 302 3.37 -6.77 -1.63
C GLU A 302 3.78 -6.13 -2.96
N GLY A 303 2.95 -5.22 -3.47
CA GLY A 303 3.27 -4.46 -4.68
C GLY A 303 4.41 -3.49 -4.42
N PHE A 304 4.19 -2.47 -3.60
CA PHE A 304 5.23 -1.52 -3.21
C PHE A 304 5.50 -1.56 -1.70
N GLY A 305 4.49 -1.27 -0.85
CA GLY A 305 4.67 -1.20 0.61
C GLY A 305 4.80 0.22 1.14
N LEU A 306 3.87 1.10 0.74
CA LEU A 306 3.89 2.52 1.05
C LEU A 306 3.92 2.81 2.56
N CYS A 307 3.20 2.02 3.39
CA CYS A 307 3.22 2.19 4.85
C CYS A 307 4.62 2.04 5.45
N GLN A 308 5.42 1.10 4.95
CA GLN A 308 6.79 0.89 5.43
C GLN A 308 7.72 2.01 4.98
N LEU A 309 7.56 2.54 3.77
CA LEU A 309 8.30 3.69 3.28
C LEU A 309 8.00 4.94 4.13
N GLU A 310 6.73 5.22 4.39
CA GLU A 310 6.29 6.36 5.19
C GLU A 310 6.76 6.26 6.64
N HIS A 311 6.67 5.08 7.26
CA HIS A 311 7.13 4.89 8.64
C HIS A 311 8.66 4.95 8.73
N LEU A 312 9.39 4.39 7.76
CA LEU A 312 10.85 4.54 7.67
C LEU A 312 11.25 6.03 7.55
N TYR A 313 10.48 6.82 6.79
CA TYR A 313 10.71 8.26 6.64
C TYR A 313 10.62 9.02 7.97
N THR A 314 9.82 8.55 8.93
CA THR A 314 9.77 9.12 10.29
C THR A 314 10.95 8.69 11.18
N GLY A 315 11.92 7.95 10.65
CA GLY A 315 13.13 7.50 11.36
C GLY A 315 12.95 6.15 12.06
N ALA A 316 11.88 5.41 11.81
CA ALA A 316 11.64 4.10 12.43
C ALA A 316 12.23 2.95 11.60
N PRO A 317 13.07 2.07 12.18
CA PRO A 317 13.49 0.83 11.51
C PRO A 317 12.29 -0.04 11.14
N GLN A 318 12.46 -0.88 10.10
CA GLN A 318 11.40 -1.73 9.59
C GLN A 318 11.73 -3.21 9.75
N ILE A 319 10.71 -4.03 10.00
CA ILE A 319 10.74 -5.49 9.91
C ILE A 319 9.76 -5.89 8.83
N VAL A 320 10.22 -6.60 7.80
CA VAL A 320 9.36 -7.00 6.68
C VAL A 320 9.66 -8.43 6.25
N THR A 321 8.66 -9.12 5.77
CA THR A 321 8.85 -10.34 4.98
C THR A 321 9.63 -10.01 3.71
N ASP A 322 10.47 -10.94 3.25
CA ASP A 322 11.29 -10.73 2.05
C ASP A 322 10.47 -10.97 0.77
N VAL A 323 9.52 -10.06 0.49
CA VAL A 323 8.60 -10.15 -0.65
C VAL A 323 8.48 -8.84 -1.40
N GLY A 324 8.03 -8.90 -2.64
CA GLY A 324 7.68 -7.74 -3.45
C GLY A 324 8.81 -6.74 -3.60
N SER A 325 8.46 -5.46 -3.59
CA SER A 325 9.38 -4.36 -3.86
C SER A 325 10.27 -3.94 -2.70
N TYR A 326 10.15 -4.53 -1.52
CA TYR A 326 10.85 -4.04 -0.32
C TYR A 326 12.35 -3.90 -0.51
N ARG A 327 13.01 -4.85 -1.20
CA ARG A 327 14.45 -4.79 -1.49
C ARG A 327 14.86 -3.60 -2.35
N SER A 328 13.93 -2.98 -3.07
CA SER A 328 14.22 -1.85 -3.96
C SER A 328 14.39 -0.53 -3.20
N PHE A 329 13.78 -0.38 -2.03
CA PHE A 329 13.78 0.90 -1.30
C PHE A 329 14.02 0.80 0.21
N LEU A 330 13.93 -0.38 0.82
CA LEU A 330 14.24 -0.60 2.24
C LEU A 330 15.66 -1.14 2.38
N PRO A 331 16.63 -0.35 2.88
CA PRO A 331 18.01 -0.81 3.03
C PRO A 331 18.17 -1.72 4.25
N THR A 332 19.05 -2.69 4.17
CA THR A 332 19.38 -3.62 5.28
C THR A 332 19.97 -2.91 6.50
N SER A 333 20.50 -1.70 6.34
CA SER A 333 20.99 -0.89 7.46
C SER A 333 19.88 -0.36 8.39
N ALA A 334 18.64 -0.29 7.90
CA ALA A 334 17.47 0.18 8.66
C ALA A 334 16.30 -0.81 8.58
N THR A 335 16.51 -2.01 8.01
CA THR A 335 15.46 -3.01 7.82
C THR A 335 15.94 -4.41 8.11
N GLN A 336 15.18 -5.13 8.91
CA GLN A 336 15.36 -6.56 9.16
C GLN A 336 14.37 -7.34 8.28
N TYR A 337 14.90 -8.25 7.47
CA TYR A 337 14.09 -9.10 6.60
C TYR A 337 13.80 -10.45 7.26
N ILE A 338 12.53 -10.84 7.25
CA ILE A 338 12.09 -12.17 7.71
C ILE A 338 12.32 -13.15 6.56
N PRO A 339 13.10 -14.24 6.78
CA PRO A 339 13.42 -15.17 5.71
C PRO A 339 12.17 -15.92 5.21
N GLN A 340 12.15 -16.20 3.90
CA GLN A 340 11.12 -17.00 3.28
C GLN A 340 11.23 -18.47 3.71
N GLY A 341 10.08 -19.08 3.96
CA GLY A 341 9.90 -20.53 4.05
C GLY A 341 9.48 -21.15 2.71
N PRO A 342 8.97 -22.37 2.72
CA PRO A 342 8.45 -23.05 1.53
C PRO A 342 7.35 -22.25 0.82
N LEU A 343 7.25 -22.44 -0.51
CA LEU A 343 6.17 -21.86 -1.29
C LEU A 343 4.84 -22.57 -0.96
N VAL A 344 3.78 -21.77 -0.86
CA VAL A 344 2.39 -22.21 -0.73
C VAL A 344 1.65 -21.82 -1.99
N TYR A 345 1.07 -22.79 -2.68
CA TYR A 345 0.31 -22.55 -3.89
C TYR A 345 -1.05 -21.92 -3.57
N GLN A 346 -1.44 -20.98 -4.41
CA GLN A 346 -2.73 -20.32 -4.33
C GLN A 346 -3.86 -21.25 -4.76
N ALA A 347 -5.10 -20.92 -4.40
CA ALA A 347 -6.26 -21.68 -4.81
C ALA A 347 -6.39 -21.72 -6.35
N ALA A 348 -6.90 -22.83 -6.86
CA ALA A 348 -7.15 -22.99 -8.29
C ALA A 348 -8.04 -21.85 -8.83
N GLY A 349 -7.67 -21.30 -9.98
CA GLY A 349 -8.40 -20.19 -10.62
C GLY A 349 -8.02 -18.79 -10.14
N MET A 350 -7.02 -18.65 -9.24
CA MET A 350 -6.47 -17.34 -8.87
C MET A 350 -5.51 -16.82 -9.95
N PRO A 351 -5.88 -15.78 -10.73
CA PRO A 351 -5.07 -15.38 -11.88
C PRO A 351 -3.90 -14.44 -11.50
N LEU A 352 -3.91 -13.87 -10.29
CA LEU A 352 -2.95 -12.83 -9.88
C LEU A 352 -1.64 -13.36 -9.28
N GLY A 353 -1.50 -14.68 -9.14
CA GLY A 353 -0.28 -15.30 -8.66
C GLY A 353 -0.43 -16.79 -8.47
N LEU A 354 0.62 -17.54 -8.76
CA LEU A 354 0.60 -19.02 -8.66
C LEU A 354 0.88 -19.46 -7.22
N CYS A 355 1.79 -18.82 -6.53
CA CYS A 355 2.20 -19.15 -5.17
C CYS A 355 2.72 -17.92 -4.42
N ALA A 356 2.79 -18.06 -3.10
CA ALA A 356 3.42 -17.11 -2.21
C ALA A 356 4.38 -17.84 -1.25
N PRO A 357 5.43 -17.22 -0.73
CA PRO A 357 6.25 -17.82 0.31
C PRO A 357 5.46 -17.91 1.62
N SER A 358 5.74 -18.94 2.42
CA SER A 358 5.31 -19.02 3.80
C SER A 358 6.33 -18.36 4.72
N PHE A 359 5.92 -18.07 5.96
CA PHE A 359 6.80 -17.49 6.98
C PHE A 359 6.55 -18.16 8.33
N ASP A 360 7.61 -18.36 9.11
CA ASP A 360 7.54 -18.94 10.44
C ASP A 360 7.40 -17.82 11.50
N PRO A 361 6.42 -17.88 12.42
CA PRO A 361 6.32 -16.94 13.53
C PRO A 361 7.58 -16.83 14.41
N VAL A 362 8.37 -17.91 14.52
CA VAL A 362 9.64 -17.88 15.25
C VAL A 362 10.63 -16.95 14.56
N HIS A 363 10.71 -17.00 13.22
CA HIS A 363 11.57 -16.08 12.46
C HIS A 363 11.08 -14.63 12.54
N VAL A 364 9.77 -14.40 12.74
CA VAL A 364 9.23 -13.07 13.02
C VAL A 364 9.73 -12.55 14.36
N ALA A 365 9.68 -13.40 15.41
CA ALA A 365 10.23 -13.06 16.71
C ALA A 365 11.76 -12.83 16.68
N ASP A 366 12.50 -13.65 15.94
CA ASP A 366 13.96 -13.50 15.75
C ASP A 366 14.28 -12.16 15.07
N ALA A 367 13.50 -11.77 14.08
CA ALA A 367 13.66 -10.46 13.41
C ALA A 367 13.36 -9.30 14.37
N MET A 368 12.35 -9.43 15.22
CA MET A 368 12.07 -8.44 16.28
C MET A 368 13.22 -8.34 17.29
N ASP A 369 13.77 -9.47 17.76
CA ASP A 369 14.92 -9.51 18.64
C ASP A 369 16.14 -8.82 18.01
N ALA A 370 16.45 -9.14 16.77
CA ALA A 370 17.58 -8.55 16.05
C ALA A 370 17.46 -7.01 15.92
N VAL A 371 16.22 -6.51 15.75
CA VAL A 371 16.00 -5.06 15.74
C VAL A 371 16.12 -4.47 17.14
N LEU A 372 15.65 -5.12 18.20
CA LEU A 372 15.82 -4.65 19.58
C LEU A 372 17.30 -4.49 19.96
N GLU A 373 18.14 -5.45 19.56
CA GLU A 373 19.59 -5.41 19.83
C GLU A 373 20.30 -4.26 19.09
N LYS A 374 19.83 -3.88 17.89
CA LYS A 374 20.48 -2.90 17.01
C LYS A 374 19.67 -1.62 16.86
N TYR A 375 18.64 -1.43 17.69
CA TYR A 375 17.63 -0.38 17.50
C TYR A 375 18.23 1.00 17.30
N ILE A 376 19.16 1.42 18.16
CA ILE A 376 19.76 2.77 18.11
C ILE A 376 20.47 3.01 16.78
N ASP A 377 21.28 2.04 16.32
CA ASP A 377 22.02 2.17 15.07
C ASP A 377 21.08 2.16 13.86
N MET A 378 20.09 1.28 13.86
CA MET A 378 19.10 1.19 12.78
C MET A 378 18.22 2.45 12.70
N ALA A 379 17.76 2.98 13.82
CA ALA A 379 16.97 4.21 13.87
C ALA A 379 17.79 5.43 13.39
N LYS A 380 19.09 5.49 13.79
CA LYS A 380 20.00 6.52 13.25
C LYS A 380 20.13 6.40 11.73
N LYS A 381 20.30 5.19 11.20
CA LYS A 381 20.39 4.96 9.75
C LYS A 381 19.09 5.32 9.03
N ALA A 382 17.93 4.98 9.60
CA ALA A 382 16.64 5.39 9.05
C ALA A 382 16.51 6.93 8.98
N ALA A 383 16.89 7.63 10.03
CA ALA A 383 16.85 9.10 10.10
C ALA A 383 17.83 9.81 9.14
N GLU A 384 18.94 9.15 8.78
CA GLU A 384 19.94 9.68 7.84
C GLU A 384 19.59 9.43 6.36
N MET A 385 18.53 8.66 6.07
CA MET A 385 18.17 8.30 4.70
C MET A 385 17.69 9.50 3.88
N LYS A 386 18.03 9.47 2.60
CA LYS A 386 17.48 10.38 1.59
C LYS A 386 16.41 9.65 0.80
N PHE A 387 15.27 10.26 0.67
CA PHE A 387 14.12 9.72 -0.03
C PHE A 387 13.86 10.49 -1.32
N LYS A 388 13.40 9.79 -2.35
CA LYS A 388 12.88 10.43 -3.57
C LYS A 388 11.61 11.21 -3.25
N THR A 389 11.42 12.32 -3.93
CA THR A 389 10.15 13.08 -3.89
C THR A 389 9.18 12.57 -4.95
N TRP A 390 7.91 12.95 -4.86
CA TRP A 390 6.95 12.67 -5.93
C TRP A 390 7.35 13.32 -7.26
N THR A 391 8.00 14.47 -7.22
CA THR A 391 8.56 15.11 -8.41
C THR A 391 9.62 14.24 -9.07
N ASP A 392 10.52 13.63 -8.29
CA ASP A 392 11.57 12.77 -8.81
C ASP A 392 10.99 11.48 -9.46
N VAL A 393 10.07 10.82 -8.76
CA VAL A 393 9.51 9.55 -9.26
C VAL A 393 8.56 9.73 -10.44
N CYS A 394 7.89 10.88 -10.54
CA CYS A 394 7.01 11.19 -11.66
C CYS A 394 7.74 11.75 -12.90
N ALA A 395 9.02 12.04 -12.83
CA ALA A 395 9.75 12.74 -13.90
C ALA A 395 9.67 12.01 -15.27
N SER A 396 9.85 10.69 -15.29
CA SER A 396 9.75 9.87 -16.50
C SER A 396 8.33 9.89 -17.08
N TRP A 397 7.32 9.65 -16.25
CA TRP A 397 5.92 9.68 -16.65
C TRP A 397 5.50 11.05 -17.20
N LEU A 398 5.88 12.14 -16.53
CA LEU A 398 5.59 13.51 -16.99
C LEU A 398 6.31 13.85 -18.30
N SER A 399 7.51 13.31 -18.54
CA SER A 399 8.21 13.45 -19.81
C SER A 399 7.43 12.78 -20.94
N GLU A 400 6.94 11.55 -20.70
CA GLU A 400 6.11 10.83 -21.66
C GLU A 400 4.79 11.55 -21.94
N LEU A 401 4.16 12.10 -20.87
CA LEU A 401 2.92 12.85 -20.99
C LEU A 401 3.10 14.12 -21.83
N ARG A 402 4.23 14.83 -21.69
CA ARG A 402 4.58 15.99 -22.51
C ARG A 402 4.92 15.62 -23.95
N ALA A 403 5.58 14.49 -24.17
CA ALA A 403 5.92 14.00 -25.51
C ALA A 403 4.68 13.54 -26.30
N ALA A 404 3.61 13.16 -25.62
CA ALA A 404 2.33 12.80 -26.22
C ALA A 404 1.44 14.03 -26.50
N SER A 405 1.80 15.23 -25.99
CA SER A 405 1.08 16.49 -26.19
C SER A 405 1.64 17.26 -27.42
#